data_dd402a66fc705637f8a4651eb73d4d99
#
_entry.id   dd402a66fc705637f8a4651eb73d4d99
#
_cell.length_a   1.000
_cell.length_b   1.000
_cell.length_c   1.000
_cell.angle_alpha   90.00
_cell.angle_beta   90.00
_cell.angle_gamma   90.00
#
_symmetry.space_group_name_H-M   'P 1'
#
loop_
_entity.id
_entity.type
_entity.pdbx_description
1 polymer ?
#
loop_
_entity_poly.entity_id
_entity_poly.type
_entity_poly.pdbx_seq_one_letter_code
_entity_poly.pdbx_strand_id
1 'polypeptide(L)'
;CMFVHTFFPLLPPEKYFDEHPEWYSEIDGKRRWERAQLCLTNEEMRKELVRNALERLRNAPDANLISISQNDWHGACQCAKCKAVAEEEGSEAGPLLRFVNAVAADIEKEFPNVLVETLAYQYTRKPPKLVRPRENVVVRLCSIECSFVQPLAKGDQNEAFRSDIEGWSKVAGQLFVWDYVTNFSNYILPHANMRVLKPNIDFFVDHNVIALFEQGGLLRQASRITT
;
A
#
# COMPACT_ATOMS: atom_id res chain seq x y z
N CYS A 1 -3.43 11.20 -6.67
CA CYS A 1 -4.82 11.56 -6.90
C CYS A 1 -5.83 10.55 -6.34
N MET A 2 -5.41 9.37 -5.98
CA MET A 2 -6.18 8.38 -5.23
C MET A 2 -5.41 8.07 -3.95
N PHE A 3 -6.12 7.85 -2.82
CA PHE A 3 -5.42 7.76 -1.54
C PHE A 3 -4.90 6.34 -1.27
N VAL A 4 -5.79 5.36 -1.07
CA VAL A 4 -5.45 3.95 -0.81
C VAL A 4 -6.57 3.02 -1.25
N HIS A 5 -6.30 1.69 -1.25
CA HIS A 5 -7.28 0.65 -1.59
C HIS A 5 -7.89 0.84 -2.97
N THR A 6 -7.02 1.04 -3.96
CA THR A 6 -7.40 1.55 -5.29
C THR A 6 -7.69 0.48 -6.33
N PHE A 7 -7.46 -0.80 -6.02
CA PHE A 7 -7.67 -1.88 -6.99
C PHE A 7 -9.09 -1.91 -7.53
N PHE A 8 -10.10 -1.96 -6.65
CA PHE A 8 -11.49 -1.98 -7.11
C PHE A 8 -12.02 -0.62 -7.58
N PRO A 9 -11.62 0.52 -7.01
CA PRO A 9 -11.86 1.82 -7.64
C PRO A 9 -11.33 1.99 -9.06
N LEU A 10 -10.24 1.30 -9.41
CA LEU A 10 -9.69 1.28 -10.77
C LEU A 10 -10.29 0.18 -11.65
N LEU A 11 -10.63 -0.96 -11.07
CA LEU A 11 -11.26 -2.10 -11.75
C LEU A 11 -12.49 -2.58 -10.96
N PRO A 12 -13.61 -1.84 -11.01
CA PRO A 12 -14.81 -2.18 -10.27
C PRO A 12 -15.35 -3.56 -10.70
N PRO A 13 -15.57 -4.49 -9.75
CA PRO A 13 -16.07 -5.82 -10.08
C PRO A 13 -17.40 -5.82 -10.80
N GLU A 14 -18.28 -4.88 -10.47
CA GLU A 14 -19.60 -4.73 -11.07
C GLU A 14 -19.55 -4.46 -12.59
N LYS A 15 -18.40 -3.94 -13.04
CA LYS A 15 -18.18 -3.65 -14.46
C LYS A 15 -17.45 -4.77 -15.20
N TYR A 16 -16.53 -5.44 -14.52
CA TYR A 16 -15.56 -6.29 -15.21
C TYR A 16 -15.66 -7.78 -14.84
N PHE A 17 -16.25 -8.15 -13.71
CA PHE A 17 -16.14 -9.52 -13.22
C PHE A 17 -16.90 -10.55 -14.09
N ASP A 18 -18.05 -10.19 -14.60
CA ASP A 18 -18.87 -11.11 -15.41
C ASP A 18 -18.17 -11.49 -16.73
N GLU A 19 -17.46 -10.55 -17.35
CA GLU A 19 -16.72 -10.77 -18.60
C GLU A 19 -15.28 -11.26 -18.37
N HIS A 20 -14.67 -10.87 -17.25
CA HIS A 20 -13.26 -11.11 -16.93
C HIS A 20 -13.04 -11.63 -15.51
N PRO A 21 -13.62 -12.76 -15.11
CA PRO A 21 -13.43 -13.31 -13.76
C PRO A 21 -11.97 -13.63 -13.47
N GLU A 22 -11.15 -13.94 -14.48
CA GLU A 22 -9.71 -14.22 -14.36
C GLU A 22 -8.86 -13.00 -13.96
N TRP A 23 -9.42 -11.80 -13.99
CA TRP A 23 -8.76 -10.59 -13.50
C TRP A 23 -8.76 -10.49 -11.98
N TYR A 24 -9.64 -11.21 -11.32
CA TYR A 24 -9.81 -11.22 -9.86
C TYR A 24 -9.18 -12.46 -9.24
N SER A 25 -8.97 -12.42 -7.93
CA SER A 25 -8.30 -13.49 -7.23
C SER A 25 -8.96 -14.86 -7.42
N GLU A 26 -8.16 -15.87 -7.65
CA GLU A 26 -8.54 -17.25 -7.45
C GLU A 26 -8.30 -17.61 -5.99
N ILE A 27 -9.33 -18.05 -5.29
CA ILE A 27 -9.28 -18.49 -3.91
C ILE A 27 -10.02 -19.83 -3.82
N ASP A 28 -9.36 -20.84 -3.27
CA ASP A 28 -9.87 -22.20 -3.19
C ASP A 28 -10.38 -22.75 -4.55
N GLY A 29 -9.62 -22.46 -5.62
CA GLY A 29 -9.90 -22.88 -6.98
C GLY A 29 -11.05 -22.15 -7.68
N LYS A 30 -11.58 -21.07 -7.09
CA LYS A 30 -12.67 -20.27 -7.67
C LYS A 30 -12.28 -18.82 -7.81
N ARG A 31 -12.62 -18.22 -8.96
CA ARG A 31 -12.51 -16.77 -9.16
C ARG A 31 -13.63 -16.07 -8.42
N ARG A 32 -13.26 -15.03 -7.66
CA ARG A 32 -14.22 -14.20 -6.91
C ARG A 32 -13.65 -12.82 -6.65
N TRP A 33 -14.54 -11.89 -6.37
CA TRP A 33 -14.18 -10.51 -6.00
C TRP A 33 -14.55 -10.17 -4.56
N GLU A 34 -15.56 -10.83 -3.97
CA GLU A 34 -15.96 -10.59 -2.59
C GLU A 34 -14.82 -10.94 -1.63
N ARG A 35 -14.38 -9.95 -0.87
CA ARG A 35 -13.22 -10.04 0.03
C ARG A 35 -11.98 -10.65 -0.63
N ALA A 36 -11.75 -10.27 -1.88
CA ALA A 36 -10.66 -10.75 -2.70
C ALA A 36 -9.86 -9.59 -3.29
N GLN A 37 -8.78 -9.89 -3.96
CA GLN A 37 -7.90 -8.94 -4.61
C GLN A 37 -7.96 -9.09 -6.14
N LEU A 38 -7.03 -8.48 -6.86
CA LEU A 38 -6.81 -8.70 -8.29
C LEU A 38 -5.81 -9.84 -8.51
N CYS A 39 -5.83 -10.45 -9.70
CA CYS A 39 -4.85 -11.43 -10.13
C CYS A 39 -3.61 -10.72 -10.70
N LEU A 40 -2.63 -10.42 -9.86
CA LEU A 40 -1.49 -9.53 -10.16
C LEU A 40 -0.53 -10.05 -11.24
N THR A 41 -0.71 -11.29 -11.70
CA THR A 41 0.03 -11.87 -12.84
C THR A 41 -0.77 -11.88 -14.14
N ASN A 42 -1.95 -11.25 -14.18
CA ASN A 42 -2.76 -11.13 -15.38
C ASN A 42 -2.41 -9.84 -16.13
N GLU A 43 -1.81 -9.98 -17.31
CA GLU A 43 -1.33 -8.86 -18.13
C GLU A 43 -2.45 -8.02 -18.75
N GLU A 44 -3.56 -8.63 -19.17
CA GLU A 44 -4.69 -7.88 -19.75
C GLU A 44 -5.37 -7.02 -18.68
N MET A 45 -5.56 -7.59 -17.49
CA MET A 45 -6.01 -6.83 -16.33
C MET A 45 -5.10 -5.65 -16.02
N ARG A 46 -3.76 -5.85 -16.04
CA ARG A 46 -2.79 -4.78 -15.80
C ARG A 46 -2.92 -3.64 -16.81
N LYS A 47 -3.05 -3.96 -18.09
CA LYS A 47 -3.24 -2.95 -19.15
C LYS A 47 -4.49 -2.12 -18.94
N GLU A 48 -5.60 -2.75 -18.57
CA GLU A 48 -6.86 -2.05 -18.31
C GLU A 48 -6.74 -1.17 -17.04
N LEU A 49 -6.10 -1.68 -15.98
CA LEU A 49 -5.83 -0.89 -14.77
C LEU A 49 -4.98 0.36 -15.09
N VAL A 50 -3.93 0.21 -15.90
CA VAL A 50 -3.09 1.32 -16.36
C VAL A 50 -3.91 2.34 -17.13
N ARG A 51 -4.77 1.90 -18.07
CA ARG A 51 -5.66 2.80 -18.82
C ARG A 51 -6.53 3.64 -17.89
N ASN A 52 -7.15 3.00 -16.90
CA ASN A 52 -8.01 3.69 -15.92
C ASN A 52 -7.20 4.61 -14.99
N ALA A 53 -5.98 4.22 -14.60
CA ALA A 53 -5.09 5.06 -13.80
C ALA A 53 -4.64 6.32 -14.57
N LEU A 54 -4.26 6.18 -15.85
CA LEU A 54 -3.91 7.32 -16.71
C LEU A 54 -5.08 8.27 -16.89
N GLU A 55 -6.30 7.75 -17.08
CA GLU A 55 -7.51 8.59 -17.14
C GLU A 55 -7.72 9.41 -15.86
N ARG A 56 -7.49 8.80 -14.67
CA ARG A 56 -7.54 9.51 -13.39
C ARG A 56 -6.50 10.62 -13.29
N LEU A 57 -5.28 10.36 -13.75
CA LEU A 57 -4.20 11.36 -13.75
C LEU A 57 -4.48 12.51 -14.70
N ARG A 58 -4.99 12.26 -15.90
CA ARG A 58 -5.41 13.30 -16.86
C ARG A 58 -6.48 14.24 -16.27
N ASN A 59 -7.37 13.69 -15.43
CA ASN A 59 -8.42 14.45 -14.73
C ASN A 59 -7.93 15.09 -13.42
N ALA A 60 -6.65 14.96 -13.06
CA ALA A 60 -6.05 15.52 -11.86
C ALA A 60 -4.63 16.05 -12.17
N PRO A 61 -4.51 17.13 -12.97
CA PRO A 61 -3.22 17.61 -13.51
C PRO A 61 -2.21 18.02 -12.44
N ASP A 62 -2.67 18.40 -11.25
CA ASP A 62 -1.81 18.77 -10.12
C ASP A 62 -1.38 17.57 -9.26
N ALA A 63 -1.77 16.34 -9.64
CA ALA A 63 -1.40 15.17 -8.88
C ALA A 63 0.07 14.81 -9.12
N ASN A 64 0.84 14.76 -8.04
CA ASN A 64 2.23 14.30 -8.02
C ASN A 64 2.38 12.87 -7.50
N LEU A 65 1.27 12.24 -7.07
CA LEU A 65 1.23 10.88 -6.54
C LEU A 65 -0.10 10.21 -6.86
N ILE A 66 -0.04 8.95 -7.26
CA ILE A 66 -1.21 8.06 -7.39
C ILE A 66 -0.98 6.76 -6.61
N SER A 67 -2.00 6.29 -5.89
CA SER A 67 -1.93 4.99 -5.21
C SER A 67 -2.40 3.88 -6.15
N ILE A 68 -1.61 2.80 -6.20
CA ILE A 68 -1.93 1.52 -6.84
C ILE A 68 -1.78 0.45 -5.76
N SER A 69 -2.85 0.21 -5.03
CA SER A 69 -2.79 -0.56 -3.79
C SER A 69 -3.96 -1.53 -3.62
N GLN A 70 -3.69 -2.60 -2.88
CA GLN A 70 -4.66 -3.64 -2.56
C GLN A 70 -5.85 -3.10 -1.76
N ASN A 71 -6.97 -3.84 -1.84
CA ASN A 71 -8.17 -3.57 -1.05
C ASN A 71 -7.94 -3.82 0.45
N ASP A 72 -8.78 -3.25 1.32
CA ASP A 72 -8.66 -3.31 2.79
C ASP A 72 -9.12 -4.66 3.37
N TRP A 73 -8.61 -5.76 2.84
CA TRP A 73 -8.82 -7.12 3.33
C TRP A 73 -7.78 -8.08 2.76
N HIS A 74 -7.75 -9.30 3.30
CA HIS A 74 -6.96 -10.38 2.74
C HIS A 74 -7.54 -10.87 1.41
N GLY A 75 -7.11 -12.00 0.92
CA GLY A 75 -7.66 -12.63 -0.29
C GLY A 75 -6.74 -12.47 -1.51
N ALA A 76 -5.43 -12.56 -1.28
CA ALA A 76 -4.43 -12.66 -2.34
C ALA A 76 -4.78 -13.79 -3.32
N CYS A 77 -4.43 -13.59 -4.59
CA CYS A 77 -4.71 -14.57 -5.63
C CYS A 77 -3.88 -15.84 -5.45
N GLN A 78 -4.55 -16.98 -5.37
CA GLN A 78 -3.93 -18.31 -5.18
C GLN A 78 -3.69 -19.05 -6.50
N CYS A 79 -3.86 -18.45 -7.67
CA CYS A 79 -3.55 -19.11 -8.93
C CYS A 79 -2.06 -19.50 -9.00
N ALA A 80 -1.74 -20.51 -9.80
CA ALA A 80 -0.39 -21.06 -9.90
C ALA A 80 0.69 -20.02 -10.16
N LYS A 81 0.41 -19.02 -11.02
CA LYS A 81 1.36 -17.94 -11.34
C LYS A 81 1.60 -17.00 -10.15
N CYS A 82 0.54 -16.58 -9.45
CA CYS A 82 0.69 -15.69 -8.30
C CYS A 82 1.41 -16.39 -7.14
N LYS A 83 1.07 -17.66 -6.87
CA LYS A 83 1.77 -18.47 -5.85
C LYS A 83 3.25 -18.64 -6.16
N ALA A 84 3.59 -18.99 -7.40
CA ALA A 84 4.99 -19.16 -7.80
C ALA A 84 5.82 -17.87 -7.57
N VAL A 85 5.25 -16.71 -7.88
CA VAL A 85 5.93 -15.42 -7.63
C VAL A 85 6.05 -15.14 -6.13
N ALA A 86 5.01 -15.39 -5.34
CA ALA A 86 5.05 -15.20 -3.89
C ALA A 86 6.08 -16.12 -3.21
N GLU A 87 6.18 -17.38 -3.66
CA GLU A 87 7.17 -18.34 -3.17
C GLU A 87 8.60 -17.91 -3.54
N GLU A 88 8.85 -17.52 -4.78
CA GLU A 88 10.15 -17.01 -5.25
C GLU A 88 10.60 -15.80 -4.43
N GLU A 89 9.70 -14.84 -4.20
CA GLU A 89 9.96 -13.62 -3.43
C GLU A 89 9.93 -13.83 -1.89
N GLY A 90 9.39 -14.96 -1.43
CA GLY A 90 9.24 -15.29 -0.01
C GLY A 90 8.28 -14.36 0.74
N SER A 91 7.41 -13.66 0.01
CA SER A 91 6.43 -12.70 0.52
C SER A 91 5.36 -12.41 -0.52
N GLU A 92 4.12 -12.18 -0.08
CA GLU A 92 3.02 -11.66 -0.90
C GLU A 92 3.26 -10.23 -1.40
N ALA A 93 4.20 -9.50 -0.81
CA ALA A 93 4.66 -8.22 -1.37
C ALA A 93 5.38 -8.40 -2.72
N GLY A 94 5.89 -9.59 -3.04
CA GLY A 94 6.56 -9.89 -4.30
C GLY A 94 5.64 -9.71 -5.51
N PRO A 95 4.54 -10.45 -5.62
CA PRO A 95 3.55 -10.24 -6.69
C PRO A 95 3.06 -8.80 -6.77
N LEU A 96 2.78 -8.17 -5.61
CA LEU A 96 2.33 -6.79 -5.56
C LEU A 96 3.37 -5.83 -6.15
N LEU A 97 4.62 -5.91 -5.71
CA LEU A 97 5.65 -4.99 -6.14
C LEU A 97 6.05 -5.18 -7.60
N ARG A 98 6.10 -6.44 -8.10
CA ARG A 98 6.31 -6.71 -9.54
C ARG A 98 5.21 -6.07 -10.38
N PHE A 99 3.96 -6.21 -9.95
CA PHE A 99 2.81 -5.59 -10.61
C PHE A 99 2.88 -4.07 -10.58
N VAL A 100 3.10 -3.48 -9.42
CA VAL A 100 3.18 -2.02 -9.25
C VAL A 100 4.34 -1.43 -10.05
N ASN A 101 5.49 -2.08 -10.08
CA ASN A 101 6.62 -1.66 -10.91
C ASN A 101 6.27 -1.62 -12.40
N ALA A 102 5.53 -2.62 -12.90
CA ALA A 102 5.09 -2.64 -14.29
C ALA A 102 4.08 -1.52 -14.58
N VAL A 103 3.13 -1.28 -13.68
CA VAL A 103 2.18 -0.16 -13.78
C VAL A 103 2.92 1.19 -13.73
N ALA A 104 3.88 1.35 -12.82
CA ALA A 104 4.67 2.57 -12.68
C ALA A 104 5.51 2.86 -13.93
N ALA A 105 6.06 1.83 -14.57
CA ALA A 105 6.78 1.97 -15.83
C ALA A 105 5.89 2.44 -16.99
N ASP A 106 4.63 2.04 -17.00
CA ASP A 106 3.67 2.51 -18.01
C ASP A 106 3.17 3.94 -17.71
N ILE A 107 2.93 4.28 -16.46
CA ILE A 107 2.54 5.64 -16.04
C ILE A 107 3.65 6.65 -16.35
N GLU A 108 4.91 6.31 -16.08
CA GLU A 108 6.08 7.16 -16.30
C GLU A 108 6.21 7.68 -17.74
N LYS A 109 5.74 6.91 -18.73
CA LYS A 109 5.77 7.29 -20.15
C LYS A 109 4.98 8.57 -20.46
N GLU A 110 3.89 8.79 -19.74
CA GLU A 110 3.00 9.95 -19.92
C GLU A 110 3.17 10.98 -18.77
N PHE A 111 3.43 10.48 -17.55
CA PHE A 111 3.54 11.28 -16.34
C PHE A 111 4.89 11.03 -15.61
N PRO A 112 6.03 11.50 -16.16
CA PRO A 112 7.36 11.15 -15.65
C PRO A 112 7.66 11.68 -14.23
N ASN A 113 6.89 12.67 -13.76
CA ASN A 113 7.07 13.28 -12.43
C ASN A 113 6.07 12.75 -11.39
N VAL A 114 5.21 11.80 -11.75
CA VAL A 114 4.22 11.22 -10.83
C VAL A 114 4.81 10.01 -10.12
N LEU A 115 4.76 10.03 -8.80
CA LEU A 115 5.10 8.87 -7.98
C LEU A 115 3.92 7.89 -7.91
N VAL A 116 4.23 6.60 -7.92
CA VAL A 116 3.25 5.52 -7.74
C VAL A 116 3.44 4.93 -6.34
N GLU A 117 2.44 5.08 -5.51
CA GLU A 117 2.46 4.58 -4.14
C GLU A 117 1.73 3.24 -4.06
N THR A 118 2.25 2.34 -3.23
CA THR A 118 1.59 1.08 -2.87
C THR A 118 1.73 0.78 -1.38
N LEU A 119 0.92 -0.15 -0.86
CA LEU A 119 0.88 -0.47 0.57
C LEU A 119 1.72 -1.72 0.91
N ALA A 120 2.57 -1.61 1.92
CA ALA A 120 3.08 -2.74 2.69
C ALA A 120 2.19 -2.88 3.94
N TYR A 121 1.10 -3.63 3.82
CA TYR A 121 0.00 -3.68 4.79
C TYR A 121 -0.55 -5.09 4.94
N GLN A 122 -0.79 -5.51 6.17
CA GLN A 122 -1.30 -6.85 6.49
C GLN A 122 -0.43 -7.94 5.82
N TYR A 123 -1.00 -8.72 4.90
CA TYR A 123 -0.34 -9.85 4.24
C TYR A 123 0.82 -9.46 3.30
N THR A 124 0.94 -8.19 2.90
CA THR A 124 2.03 -7.67 2.06
C THR A 124 3.08 -6.87 2.86
N ARG A 125 3.04 -6.90 4.20
CA ARG A 125 3.92 -6.07 5.02
C ARG A 125 5.39 -6.50 4.94
N LYS A 126 5.65 -7.82 4.88
CA LYS A 126 7.00 -8.36 4.77
C LYS A 126 7.64 -8.01 3.43
N PRO A 127 8.87 -7.45 3.39
CA PRO A 127 9.54 -7.11 2.13
C PRO A 127 9.86 -8.34 1.28
N PRO A 128 9.87 -8.22 -0.06
CA PRO A 128 10.25 -9.30 -0.97
C PRO A 128 11.76 -9.51 -1.02
N LYS A 129 12.20 -10.70 -1.43
CA LYS A 129 13.62 -11.05 -1.50
C LYS A 129 14.34 -10.45 -2.70
N LEU A 130 13.75 -10.50 -3.89
CA LEU A 130 14.42 -10.24 -5.16
C LEU A 130 14.01 -8.90 -5.76
N VAL A 131 12.70 -8.66 -5.91
CA VAL A 131 12.20 -7.45 -6.55
C VAL A 131 12.48 -6.21 -5.69
N ARG A 132 12.80 -5.10 -6.36
CA ARG A 132 13.03 -3.78 -5.76
C ARG A 132 12.05 -2.78 -6.34
N PRO A 133 11.58 -1.81 -5.55
CA PRO A 133 10.78 -0.71 -6.08
C PRO A 133 11.57 0.07 -7.14
N ARG A 134 10.89 0.52 -8.19
CA ARG A 134 11.44 1.50 -9.13
C ARG A 134 11.64 2.85 -8.44
N GLU A 135 12.42 3.72 -9.05
CA GLU A 135 12.70 5.08 -8.53
C GLU A 135 11.43 5.91 -8.35
N ASN A 136 10.42 5.70 -9.23
CA ASN A 136 9.12 6.36 -9.13
C ASN A 136 8.09 5.58 -8.31
N VAL A 137 8.49 4.56 -7.53
CA VAL A 137 7.60 3.78 -6.65
C VAL A 137 7.92 4.07 -5.19
N VAL A 138 6.88 4.45 -4.43
CA VAL A 138 6.94 4.66 -2.98
C VAL A 138 6.17 3.57 -2.26
N VAL A 139 6.79 2.93 -1.29
CA VAL A 139 6.16 1.89 -0.47
C VAL A 139 5.69 2.51 0.84
N ARG A 140 4.37 2.42 1.12
CA ARG A 140 3.77 2.89 2.37
C ARG A 140 3.60 1.73 3.34
N LEU A 141 4.34 1.77 4.45
CA LEU A 141 4.17 0.84 5.57
C LEU A 141 3.11 1.34 6.54
N CYS A 142 2.27 0.43 7.03
CA CYS A 142 1.23 0.72 8.01
C CYS A 142 1.59 0.11 9.36
N SER A 143 1.59 0.92 10.42
CA SER A 143 1.94 0.50 11.79
C SER A 143 0.74 0.05 12.64
N ILE A 144 -0.42 -0.21 12.03
CA ILE A 144 -1.70 -0.46 12.74
C ILE A 144 -1.64 -1.58 13.78
N GLU A 145 -0.75 -2.56 13.59
CA GLU A 145 -0.62 -3.72 14.50
C GLU A 145 0.37 -3.47 15.66
N CYS A 146 0.95 -2.26 15.71
CA CYS A 146 1.97 -1.90 16.69
C CYS A 146 1.36 -1.50 18.04
N SER A 147 2.19 -1.58 19.08
CA SER A 147 1.91 -0.93 20.35
C SER A 147 2.26 0.56 20.26
N PHE A 148 1.26 1.43 20.45
CA PHE A 148 1.44 2.88 20.39
C PHE A 148 1.90 3.50 21.71
N VAL A 149 2.12 2.69 22.76
CA VAL A 149 2.65 3.15 24.05
C VAL A 149 4.14 2.89 24.23
N GLN A 150 4.73 2.15 23.30
CA GLN A 150 6.16 1.84 23.25
C GLN A 150 6.79 2.37 21.96
N PRO A 151 8.04 2.86 22.01
CA PRO A 151 8.76 3.25 20.80
C PRO A 151 8.86 2.10 19.80
N LEU A 152 8.61 2.36 18.52
CA LEU A 152 8.69 1.35 17.46
C LEU A 152 10.08 0.68 17.39
N ALA A 153 11.12 1.44 17.67
CA ALA A 153 12.50 0.95 17.68
C ALA A 153 12.84 -0.04 18.81
N LYS A 154 12.06 -0.11 19.90
CA LYS A 154 12.47 -0.81 21.13
C LYS A 154 11.41 -1.72 21.75
N GLY A 155 10.15 -1.57 21.39
CA GLY A 155 9.07 -2.35 22.00
C GLY A 155 9.06 -3.80 21.48
N ASP A 156 8.93 -4.78 22.38
CA ASP A 156 8.85 -6.20 21.99
C ASP A 156 7.60 -6.47 21.12
N GLN A 157 6.50 -5.79 21.40
CA GLN A 157 5.27 -5.87 20.61
C GLN A 157 5.43 -5.26 19.20
N ASN A 158 6.50 -4.46 18.98
CA ASN A 158 6.78 -3.78 17.72
C ASN A 158 7.87 -4.48 16.90
N GLU A 159 8.39 -5.64 17.36
CA GLU A 159 9.49 -6.35 16.71
C GLU A 159 9.17 -6.69 15.24
N ALA A 160 7.97 -7.16 14.95
CA ALA A 160 7.57 -7.51 13.60
C ALA A 160 7.60 -6.29 12.66
N PHE A 161 7.04 -5.15 13.09
CA PHE A 161 7.09 -3.91 12.29
C PHE A 161 8.52 -3.39 12.14
N ARG A 162 9.31 -3.43 13.21
CA ARG A 162 10.72 -3.05 13.17
C ARG A 162 11.50 -3.87 12.13
N SER A 163 11.34 -5.19 12.15
CA SER A 163 11.95 -6.08 11.15
C SER A 163 11.49 -5.74 9.72
N ASP A 164 10.21 -5.43 9.54
CA ASP A 164 9.67 -5.07 8.22
C ASP A 164 10.24 -3.74 7.71
N ILE A 165 10.25 -2.67 8.53
CA ILE A 165 10.79 -1.36 8.09
C ILE A 165 12.31 -1.43 7.85
N GLU A 166 13.07 -2.15 8.69
CA GLU A 166 14.49 -2.42 8.48
C GLU A 166 14.74 -3.21 7.18
N GLY A 167 13.87 -4.14 6.86
CA GLY A 167 13.91 -4.89 5.60
C GLY A 167 13.58 -4.02 4.39
N TRP A 168 12.51 -3.24 4.47
CA TRP A 168 12.09 -2.34 3.40
C TRP A 168 13.12 -1.22 3.15
N SER A 169 13.71 -0.64 4.19
CA SER A 169 14.74 0.41 4.04
C SER A 169 16.00 -0.04 3.29
N LYS A 170 16.27 -1.36 3.28
CA LYS A 170 17.39 -1.94 2.51
C LYS A 170 17.07 -2.12 1.02
N VAL A 171 15.80 -2.16 0.66
CA VAL A 171 15.35 -2.50 -0.70
C VAL A 171 14.61 -1.36 -1.41
N ALA A 172 14.10 -0.40 -0.66
CA ALA A 172 13.37 0.76 -1.17
C ALA A 172 14.14 2.06 -0.86
N GLY A 173 14.36 2.88 -1.88
CA GLY A 173 14.99 4.19 -1.72
C GLY A 173 14.09 5.22 -1.04
N GLN A 174 12.77 5.01 -1.09
CA GLN A 174 11.76 5.92 -0.57
C GLN A 174 10.65 5.14 0.13
N LEU A 175 10.45 5.43 1.41
CA LEU A 175 9.37 4.88 2.21
C LEU A 175 8.41 5.97 2.64
N PHE A 176 7.15 5.61 2.78
CA PHE A 176 6.12 6.40 3.42
C PHE A 176 5.60 5.58 4.62
N VAL A 177 5.30 6.21 5.73
CA VAL A 177 4.68 5.52 6.86
C VAL A 177 3.28 6.07 7.11
N TRP A 178 2.35 5.15 7.32
CA TRP A 178 1.04 5.43 7.88
C TRP A 178 1.06 5.00 9.33
N ASP A 179 1.18 5.97 10.20
CA ASP A 179 1.16 5.77 11.65
C ASP A 179 -0.19 6.18 12.27
N TYR A 180 -0.43 5.78 13.50
CA TYR A 180 -1.71 5.92 14.17
C TYR A 180 -1.49 6.56 15.54
N VAL A 181 -2.06 7.76 15.73
CA VAL A 181 -1.79 8.61 16.91
C VAL A 181 -3.02 8.85 17.77
N THR A 182 -4.04 8.02 17.65
CA THR A 182 -5.28 8.15 18.40
C THR A 182 -5.82 6.80 18.87
N ASN A 183 -6.72 6.85 19.86
CA ASN A 183 -7.48 5.68 20.30
C ASN A 183 -8.73 5.50 19.42
N PHE A 184 -8.70 4.56 18.47
CA PHE A 184 -9.83 4.29 17.59
C PHE A 184 -11.07 3.72 18.28
N SER A 185 -10.91 3.11 19.44
CA SER A 185 -12.04 2.61 20.23
C SER A 185 -12.78 3.74 20.96
N ASN A 186 -12.10 4.84 21.25
CA ASN A 186 -12.68 6.02 21.86
C ASN A 186 -11.83 7.27 21.63
N TYR A 187 -12.22 8.09 20.66
CA TYR A 187 -11.48 9.28 20.24
C TYR A 187 -11.37 10.39 21.30
N ILE A 188 -12.22 10.35 22.34
CA ILE A 188 -12.23 11.34 23.43
C ILE A 188 -11.24 10.96 24.53
N LEU A 189 -10.94 9.66 24.69
CA LEU A 189 -9.98 9.22 25.69
C LEU A 189 -8.55 9.61 25.31
N PRO A 190 -7.74 10.05 26.27
CA PRO A 190 -6.33 10.30 26.06
C PRO A 190 -5.63 9.05 25.48
N HIS A 191 -4.81 9.25 24.47
CA HIS A 191 -3.94 8.20 23.92
C HIS A 191 -2.54 8.36 24.49
N ALA A 192 -2.01 7.29 25.10
CA ALA A 192 -0.76 7.35 25.86
C ALA A 192 0.49 7.27 24.95
N ASN A 193 0.54 8.04 23.86
CA ASN A 193 1.59 7.99 22.84
C ASN A 193 2.52 9.22 22.81
N MET A 194 2.27 10.26 23.59
CA MET A 194 3.06 11.51 23.57
C MET A 194 4.58 11.28 23.71
N ARG A 195 4.97 10.29 24.50
CA ARG A 195 6.39 10.01 24.78
C ARG A 195 7.09 9.27 23.65
N VAL A 196 6.34 8.66 22.74
CA VAL A 196 6.88 7.84 21.64
C VAL A 196 6.92 8.57 20.31
N LEU A 197 6.20 9.69 20.14
CA LEU A 197 6.13 10.44 18.89
C LEU A 197 7.52 10.82 18.37
N LYS A 198 8.33 11.52 19.20
CA LYS A 198 9.68 11.91 18.77
C LYS A 198 10.58 10.68 18.48
N PRO A 199 10.70 9.67 19.38
CA PRO A 199 11.46 8.47 19.08
C PRO A 199 11.01 7.74 17.82
N ASN A 200 9.72 7.72 17.50
CA ASN A 200 9.20 7.09 16.29
C ASN A 200 9.59 7.89 15.04
N ILE A 201 9.50 9.24 15.09
CA ILE A 201 9.94 10.10 13.98
C ILE A 201 11.45 9.92 13.74
N ASP A 202 12.27 9.94 14.77
CA ASP A 202 13.71 9.70 14.65
C ASP A 202 13.98 8.34 13.98
N PHE A 203 13.25 7.29 14.40
CA PHE A 203 13.37 5.96 13.83
C PHE A 203 12.94 5.91 12.36
N PHE A 204 11.90 6.65 11.96
CA PHE A 204 11.47 6.74 10.56
C PHE A 204 12.53 7.44 9.69
N VAL A 205 13.11 8.53 10.18
CA VAL A 205 14.18 9.26 9.47
C VAL A 205 15.38 8.34 9.21
N ASP A 206 15.76 7.53 10.20
CA ASP A 206 16.88 6.58 10.08
C ASP A 206 16.61 5.44 9.07
N HIS A 207 15.35 5.30 8.57
CA HIS A 207 14.92 4.22 7.69
C HIS A 207 14.37 4.70 6.32
N ASN A 208 14.89 5.79 5.77
CA ASN A 208 14.53 6.32 4.44
C ASN A 208 13.05 6.73 4.30
N VAL A 209 12.36 7.05 5.40
CA VAL A 209 10.99 7.54 5.35
C VAL A 209 10.99 9.00 4.92
N ILE A 210 10.41 9.27 3.75
CA ILE A 210 10.34 10.61 3.15
C ILE A 210 9.03 11.33 3.44
N ALA A 211 8.00 10.61 3.85
CA ALA A 211 6.68 11.14 4.16
C ALA A 211 6.00 10.33 5.26
N LEU A 212 5.15 11.00 6.03
CA LEU A 212 4.45 10.44 7.16
C LEU A 212 2.98 10.87 7.12
N PHE A 213 2.06 9.93 7.36
CA PHE A 213 0.65 10.19 7.59
C PHE A 213 0.29 9.71 8.98
N GLU A 214 0.06 10.67 9.89
CA GLU A 214 -0.38 10.42 11.27
C GLU A 214 -1.90 10.43 11.32
N GLN A 215 -2.51 9.25 11.42
CA GLN A 215 -3.96 9.17 11.52
C GLN A 215 -4.44 9.51 12.93
N GLY A 216 -4.98 10.72 13.08
CA GLY A 216 -5.40 11.29 14.38
C GLY A 216 -6.90 11.22 14.68
N GLY A 217 -7.77 10.84 13.74
CA GLY A 217 -9.20 10.75 13.96
C GLY A 217 -10.02 10.65 12.68
N LEU A 218 -11.30 10.24 12.80
CA LEU A 218 -12.25 10.14 11.70
C LEU A 218 -13.09 11.41 11.48
N LEU A 219 -12.85 12.48 12.24
CA LEU A 219 -13.56 13.73 12.04
C LEU A 219 -13.19 14.31 10.67
N ARG A 220 -14.14 14.29 9.75
CA ARG A 220 -14.09 15.10 8.54
C ARG A 220 -14.10 16.57 8.96
N GLN A 221 -12.96 17.12 9.28
CA GLN A 221 -12.82 18.57 9.28
C GLN A 221 -12.76 19.04 7.83
N ALA A 222 -13.93 19.37 7.30
CA ALA A 222 -14.01 20.36 6.25
C ALA A 222 -13.74 21.73 6.87
N SER A 223 -12.51 22.01 7.26
CA SER A 223 -12.08 23.37 7.55
C SER A 223 -11.60 23.95 6.23
N ARG A 224 -12.51 24.66 5.53
CA ARG A 224 -12.10 25.76 4.66
C ARG A 224 -11.44 26.78 5.58
N ILE A 225 -10.13 26.86 5.54
CA ILE A 225 -9.42 28.06 5.98
C ILE A 225 -9.67 29.09 4.88
N THR A 226 -10.67 29.94 5.09
CA THR A 226 -10.77 31.20 4.36
C THR A 226 -9.84 32.18 5.05
N THR A 227 -8.75 32.54 4.42
CA THR A 227 -7.98 33.76 4.66
C THR A 227 -8.73 34.96 4.11
#